data_aeb16e925a98a818d95b2d2f779b38af
#
_entry.id   aeb16e925a98a818d95b2d2f779b38af
#
_cell.length_a   1.000
_cell.length_b   1.000
_cell.length_c   1.000
_cell.angle_alpha   90.00
_cell.angle_beta   90.00
_cell.angle_gamma   90.00
#
_symmetry.space_group_name_H-M   'P 1'
#
loop_
_entity.id
_entity.type
_entity.pdbx_description
1 polymer ?
#
loop_
_entity_poly.entity_id
_entity_poly.type
_entity_poly.pdbx_seq_one_letter_code
_entity_poly.pdbx_strand_id
1 'polypeptide(L)' 'MRKILAAAMVLAFATPAFANQCPGLMKQIDEKLAMATVSDADKARIEELRKQGDEAHAAGDHATSEAALNEALALLQ' A
#
# COMPACT_ATOMS: atom_id res chain seq x y z
N MET A 1 -1.84 -8.34 -35.74
CA MET A 1 -0.54 -7.99 -35.14
C MET A 1 -0.53 -6.65 -34.49
N ARG A 2 -1.01 -5.62 -35.17
CA ARG A 2 -1.05 -4.28 -34.62
C ARG A 2 -1.89 -4.19 -33.35
N LYS A 3 -2.96 -4.96 -33.29
CA LYS A 3 -3.83 -4.99 -32.12
C LYS A 3 -3.13 -5.50 -30.87
N ILE A 4 -2.19 -6.43 -31.06
CA ILE A 4 -1.43 -7.00 -29.95
C ILE A 4 -0.50 -5.96 -29.35
N LEU A 5 0.09 -5.10 -30.16
CA LEU A 5 0.97 -4.05 -29.70
C LEU A 5 0.21 -3.02 -28.85
N ALA A 6 -1.01 -2.69 -29.25
CA ALA A 6 -1.84 -1.78 -28.48
C ALA A 6 -2.17 -2.33 -27.10
N ALA A 7 -2.46 -3.63 -27.00
CA ALA A 7 -2.75 -4.26 -25.73
C ALA A 7 -1.54 -4.22 -24.78
N ALA A 8 -0.35 -4.44 -25.32
CA ALA A 8 0.87 -4.41 -24.53
C ALA A 8 1.12 -3.02 -23.93
N MET A 9 0.81 -1.99 -24.67
CA MET A 9 0.99 -0.61 -24.18
C MET A 9 0.05 -0.32 -23.01
N VAL A 10 -1.18 -0.81 -23.06
CA VAL A 10 -2.14 -0.61 -21.97
C VAL A 10 -1.64 -1.24 -20.68
N LEU A 11 -1.07 -2.43 -20.77
CA LEU A 11 -0.51 -3.10 -19.59
C LEU A 11 0.64 -2.33 -18.97
N ALA A 12 1.47 -1.68 -19.79
CA ALA A 12 2.59 -0.91 -19.30
C ALA A 12 2.13 0.29 -18.46
N PHE A 13 1.01 0.90 -18.77
CA PHE A 13 0.48 2.02 -18.02
C PHE A 13 -0.08 1.62 -16.67
N ALA A 14 -0.56 0.40 -16.51
CA ALA A 14 -1.13 -0.06 -15.26
C ALA A 14 -0.08 -0.18 -14.15
N THR A 15 1.14 -0.54 -14.49
CA THR A 15 2.21 -0.78 -13.53
C THR A 15 2.58 0.46 -12.70
N PRO A 16 2.78 1.65 -13.29
CA PRO A 16 3.12 2.84 -12.50
C PRO A 16 2.04 3.24 -11.49
N ALA A 17 0.77 2.95 -11.77
CA ALA A 17 -0.30 3.30 -10.87
C ALA A 17 -0.17 2.56 -9.54
N PHE A 18 0.22 1.30 -9.56
CA PHE A 18 0.45 0.53 -8.33
C PHE A 18 1.60 1.09 -7.52
N ALA A 19 2.69 1.45 -8.17
CA ALA A 19 3.86 1.99 -7.49
C ALA A 19 3.54 3.27 -6.73
N ASN A 20 2.57 4.05 -7.21
CA ASN A 20 2.21 5.32 -6.60
C ASN A 20 1.20 5.20 -5.46
N GLN A 21 0.64 4.02 -5.22
CA GLN A 21 -0.35 3.85 -4.16
C GLN A 21 0.25 3.78 -2.77
N CYS A 22 1.44 3.21 -2.63
CA CYS A 22 2.03 2.98 -1.33
C CYS A 22 2.21 4.26 -0.49
N PRO A 23 2.75 5.37 -1.02
CA PRO A 23 2.85 6.60 -0.24
C PRO A 23 1.49 7.14 0.19
N GLY A 24 0.48 7.02 -0.65
CA GLY A 24 -0.88 7.43 -0.33
C GLY A 24 -1.48 6.59 0.78
N LEU A 25 -1.25 5.28 0.76
CA LEU A 25 -1.71 4.38 1.80
C LEU A 25 -1.03 4.68 3.14
N MET A 26 0.27 4.94 3.12
CA MET A 26 1.01 5.31 4.32
C MET A 26 0.43 6.55 4.96
N LYS A 27 0.13 7.56 4.16
CA LYS A 27 -0.46 8.81 4.65
C LYS A 27 -1.84 8.56 5.26
N GLN A 28 -2.66 7.74 4.63
CA GLN A 28 -3.97 7.39 5.15
C GLN A 28 -3.87 6.70 6.51
N ILE A 29 -2.92 5.79 6.66
CA ILE A 29 -2.69 5.10 7.92
C ILE A 29 -2.32 6.11 9.00
N ASP A 30 -1.37 6.99 8.72
CA ASP A 30 -0.91 7.97 9.69
C ASP A 30 -2.05 8.90 10.12
N GLU A 31 -2.86 9.36 9.18
CA GLU A 31 -3.99 10.24 9.47
C GLU A 31 -5.06 9.54 10.29
N LYS A 32 -5.42 8.32 9.90
CA LYS A 32 -6.46 7.57 10.59
C LYS A 32 -6.01 7.13 11.98
N LEU A 33 -4.75 6.75 12.12
CA LEU A 33 -4.21 6.33 13.41
C LEU A 33 -4.22 7.47 14.42
N ALA A 34 -3.97 8.69 13.96
CA ALA A 34 -3.99 9.87 14.83
C ALA A 34 -5.38 10.16 15.39
N MET A 35 -6.43 9.74 14.68
CA MET A 35 -7.81 10.05 15.04
C MET A 35 -8.59 8.85 15.56
N ALA A 36 -8.11 7.63 15.31
CA ALA A 36 -8.84 6.42 15.65
C ALA A 36 -8.66 6.04 17.11
N THR A 37 -9.71 5.46 17.69
CA THR A 37 -9.63 4.83 19.01
C THR A 37 -9.50 3.33 18.81
N VAL A 38 -8.28 2.83 18.89
CA VAL A 38 -8.01 1.40 18.72
C VAL A 38 -7.31 0.88 19.98
N SER A 39 -7.38 -0.43 20.20
CA SER A 39 -6.70 -1.06 21.32
C SER A 39 -5.19 -0.94 21.16
N ASP A 40 -4.47 -1.05 22.29
CA ASP A 40 -3.00 -1.01 22.23
C ASP A 40 -2.44 -2.13 21.37
N ALA A 41 -3.04 -3.31 21.40
CA ALA A 41 -2.62 -4.43 20.59
C ALA A 41 -2.81 -4.14 19.10
N ASP A 42 -3.95 -3.57 18.73
CA ASP A 42 -4.21 -3.21 17.33
C ASP A 42 -3.28 -2.10 16.88
N LYS A 43 -3.04 -1.11 17.74
CA LYS A 43 -2.12 -0.03 17.42
C LYS A 43 -0.73 -0.56 17.13
N ALA A 44 -0.23 -1.46 17.97
CA ALA A 44 1.09 -2.06 17.78
C ALA A 44 1.15 -2.84 16.47
N ARG A 45 0.08 -3.57 16.14
CA ARG A 45 0.01 -4.33 14.90
C ARG A 45 -0.01 -3.40 13.68
N ILE A 46 -0.78 -2.32 13.76
CA ILE A 46 -0.86 -1.33 12.67
C ILE A 46 0.52 -0.69 12.43
N GLU A 47 1.21 -0.32 13.49
CA GLU A 47 2.53 0.29 13.38
C GLU A 47 3.53 -0.68 12.77
N GLU A 48 3.46 -1.95 13.15
CA GLU A 48 4.34 -2.97 12.57
C GLU A 48 4.06 -3.17 11.07
N LEU A 49 2.78 -3.24 10.70
CA LEU A 49 2.40 -3.38 9.29
C LEU A 49 2.81 -2.15 8.49
N ARG A 50 2.68 -0.98 9.07
CA ARG A 50 3.12 0.27 8.45
C ARG A 50 4.62 0.23 8.19
N LYS A 51 5.39 -0.26 9.14
CA LYS A 51 6.85 -0.41 9.00
C LYS A 51 7.20 -1.43 7.92
N GLN A 52 6.52 -2.58 7.92
CA GLN A 52 6.74 -3.59 6.89
C GLN A 52 6.43 -3.04 5.49
N GLY A 53 5.36 -2.27 5.38
CA GLY A 53 5.01 -1.64 4.11
C GLY A 53 6.08 -0.67 3.64
N ASP A 54 6.62 0.12 4.55
CA ASP A 54 7.67 1.08 4.23
C ASP A 54 8.94 0.38 3.77
N GLU A 55 9.35 -0.67 4.49
CA GLU A 55 10.54 -1.44 4.16
C GLU A 55 10.39 -2.15 2.81
N ALA A 56 9.24 -2.75 2.55
CA ALA A 56 8.99 -3.42 1.29
C ALA A 56 8.98 -2.41 0.13
N HIS A 57 8.41 -1.24 0.36
CA HIS A 57 8.37 -0.18 -0.65
C HIS A 57 9.81 0.26 -1.00
N ALA A 58 10.65 0.47 0.01
CA ALA A 58 12.03 0.86 -0.21
C ALA A 58 12.83 -0.21 -0.94
N ALA A 59 12.48 -1.48 -0.74
CA ALA A 59 13.12 -2.60 -1.43
C ALA A 59 12.60 -2.82 -2.85
N GLY A 60 11.59 -2.06 -3.27
CA GLY A 60 11.00 -2.21 -4.59
C GLY A 60 9.93 -3.30 -4.67
N ASP A 61 9.56 -3.89 -3.55
CA ASP A 61 8.52 -4.92 -3.49
C ASP A 61 7.17 -4.26 -3.22
N HIS A 62 6.62 -3.67 -4.26
CA HIS A 62 5.39 -2.89 -4.15
C HIS A 62 4.17 -3.74 -3.79
N ALA A 63 4.12 -4.97 -4.26
CA ALA A 63 3.00 -5.87 -3.96
C ALA A 63 2.93 -6.19 -2.47
N THR A 64 4.06 -6.52 -1.86
CA THR A 64 4.13 -6.81 -0.42
C THR A 64 3.84 -5.55 0.40
N SER A 65 4.37 -4.42 -0.04
CA SER A 65 4.11 -3.14 0.62
C SER A 65 2.61 -2.81 0.63
N GLU A 66 1.98 -2.93 -0.51
CA GLU A 66 0.55 -2.64 -0.63
C GLU A 66 -0.29 -3.57 0.22
N ALA A 67 0.04 -4.86 0.24
CA ALA A 67 -0.69 -5.84 1.05
C ALA A 67 -0.59 -5.51 2.54
N ALA A 68 0.59 -5.18 3.03
CA ALA A 68 0.80 -4.83 4.43
C ALA A 68 0.04 -3.55 4.81
N LEU A 69 0.11 -2.54 3.96
CA LEU A 69 -0.55 -1.27 4.23
C LEU A 69 -2.07 -1.40 4.19
N ASN A 70 -2.61 -2.21 3.29
CA ASN A 70 -4.04 -2.46 3.24
C ASN A 70 -4.53 -3.23 4.46
N GLU A 71 -3.73 -4.16 4.97
CA GLU A 71 -4.06 -4.87 6.20
C GLU A 71 -4.11 -3.90 7.38
N ALA A 72 -3.16 -2.98 7.46
CA ALA A 72 -3.17 -1.96 8.50
C ALA A 72 -4.42 -1.08 8.42
N LEU A 73 -4.81 -0.67 7.21
CA LEU A 73 -6.01 0.13 7.02
C LEU A 73 -7.28 -0.62 7.43
N ALA A 74 -7.32 -1.92 7.20
CA ALA A 74 -8.46 -2.74 7.60
C ALA A 74 -8.63 -2.74 9.12
N LEU A 75 -7.54 -2.70 9.88
CA LEU A 75 -7.61 -2.64 11.33
C LEU A 75 -8.08 -1.28 11.85
N LEU A 76 -8.01 -0.24 11.02
CA LEU A 76 -8.41 1.10 11.39
C LEU A 76 -9.87 1.42 11.07
N GLN A 77 -10.59 0.49 10.45
CA GLN A 77 -11.98 0.73 10.05
C GLN A 77 -13.02 0.16 11.01
#